data_6713311e1712795aa57e8b5fc612a2c4
#
_entry.id   6713311e1712795aa57e8b5fc612a2c4
#
_cell.length_a   1.000
_cell.length_b   1.000
_cell.length_c   1.000
_cell.angle_alpha   90.00
_cell.angle_beta   90.00
_cell.angle_gamma   90.00
#
_symmetry.space_group_name_H-M   'P 1'
#
loop_
_entity.id
_entity.type
_entity.pdbx_description
1 polymer ?
#
loop_
_entity_poly.entity_id
_entity_poly.type
_entity_poly.pdbx_seq_one_letter_code
_entity_poly.pdbx_strand_id
1 'polypeptide(L)'
;MDKSKPTLLFLHGALGTAQDMEPLMGLLREKGYATHSFNFSGHGQGAAEPTEFRIDLFARDLEKFLKDNQLKNPIVFGYSMGGYVALYHKANYEDSPIDRIFTYGTKFNWSEKAVSKELPMMNPDHLLEKFPNFAESLKQKHGDRWKQLLRSTAHMMQNLERLDGLTREDMSEIDVPVILILGDQDRMVTSEETHLTSSWLHHSQVKTISHSKHELERSNLKEIADLIVDNLH
;
A
#
# COMPACT_ATOMS: atom_id res chain seq x y z
N MET A 1 -15.07 -8.45 -29.82
CA MET A 1 -14.94 -9.22 -28.60
C MET A 1 -15.05 -8.25 -27.45
N ASP A 2 -16.10 -8.37 -26.68
CA ASP A 2 -16.28 -7.56 -25.47
C ASP A 2 -15.19 -8.01 -24.47
N LYS A 3 -14.11 -7.22 -24.35
CA LYS A 3 -13.07 -7.56 -23.36
C LYS A 3 -13.69 -7.32 -22.00
N SER A 4 -13.88 -8.37 -21.22
CA SER A 4 -14.28 -8.23 -19.82
C SER A 4 -13.34 -7.23 -19.13
N LYS A 5 -13.92 -6.33 -18.33
CA LYS A 5 -13.15 -5.36 -17.57
C LYS A 5 -12.13 -6.08 -16.68
N PRO A 6 -10.92 -5.54 -16.48
CA PRO A 6 -9.92 -6.15 -15.62
C PRO A 6 -10.40 -6.21 -14.17
N THR A 7 -9.88 -7.17 -13.43
CA THR A 7 -10.08 -7.28 -11.98
C THR A 7 -9.10 -6.35 -11.26
N LEU A 8 -9.60 -5.59 -10.29
CA LEU A 8 -8.81 -4.67 -9.49
C LEU A 8 -8.61 -5.25 -8.07
N LEU A 9 -7.38 -5.33 -7.61
CA LEU A 9 -7.02 -5.77 -6.27
C LEU A 9 -6.48 -4.59 -5.47
N PHE A 10 -7.04 -4.35 -4.28
CA PHE A 10 -6.71 -3.23 -3.41
C PHE A 10 -5.95 -3.71 -2.17
N LEU A 11 -4.81 -3.09 -1.90
CA LEU A 11 -3.93 -3.39 -0.77
C LEU A 11 -3.87 -2.20 0.17
N HIS A 12 -4.22 -2.41 1.43
CA HIS A 12 -4.24 -1.35 2.44
C HIS A 12 -2.84 -0.96 2.91
N GLY A 13 -2.72 0.22 3.52
CA GLY A 13 -1.49 0.72 4.14
C GLY A 13 -1.20 0.09 5.51
N ALA A 14 -0.05 0.43 6.09
CA ALA A 14 0.27 0.09 7.46
C ALA A 14 -0.81 0.63 8.41
N LEU A 15 -1.11 -0.11 9.47
CA LEU A 15 -2.17 0.19 10.44
C LEU A 15 -3.60 0.24 9.86
N GLY A 16 -3.77 -0.12 8.59
CA GLY A 16 -5.05 -0.16 7.90
C GLY A 16 -5.65 -1.57 7.83
N THR A 17 -6.76 -1.66 7.13
CA THR A 17 -7.49 -2.91 6.84
C THR A 17 -8.07 -2.86 5.42
N ALA A 18 -8.53 -3.98 4.91
CA ALA A 18 -9.28 -4.07 3.65
C ALA A 18 -10.51 -3.13 3.63
N GLN A 19 -11.13 -2.90 4.79
CA GLN A 19 -12.29 -2.01 4.93
C GLN A 19 -11.94 -0.55 4.59
N ASP A 20 -10.70 -0.12 4.80
CA ASP A 20 -10.27 1.24 4.46
C ASP A 20 -10.22 1.49 2.95
N MET A 21 -10.19 0.42 2.15
CA MET A 21 -10.22 0.48 0.67
C MET A 21 -11.64 0.59 0.10
N GLU A 22 -12.66 0.26 0.90
CA GLU A 22 -14.07 0.19 0.46
C GLU A 22 -14.59 1.46 -0.22
N PRO A 23 -14.30 2.67 0.28
CA PRO A 23 -14.80 3.88 -0.38
C PRO A 23 -14.30 4.02 -1.83
N LEU A 24 -13.02 3.73 -2.11
CA LEU A 24 -12.46 3.77 -3.45
C LEU A 24 -12.96 2.59 -4.31
N MET A 25 -13.00 1.40 -3.72
CA MET A 25 -13.54 0.20 -4.39
C MET A 25 -15.00 0.39 -4.81
N GLY A 26 -15.81 1.03 -3.97
CA GLY A 26 -17.21 1.37 -4.27
C GLY A 26 -17.36 2.19 -5.54
N LEU A 27 -16.58 3.26 -5.68
CA LEU A 27 -16.59 4.10 -6.87
C LEU A 27 -16.23 3.33 -8.15
N LEU A 28 -15.35 2.36 -8.06
CA LEU A 28 -14.93 1.55 -9.21
C LEU A 28 -15.95 0.45 -9.52
N ARG A 29 -16.60 -0.13 -8.49
CA ARG A 29 -17.75 -1.05 -8.71
C ARG A 29 -18.92 -0.35 -9.39
N GLU A 30 -19.24 0.90 -9.04
CA GLU A 30 -20.24 1.71 -9.74
C GLU A 30 -19.91 1.89 -11.23
N LYS A 31 -18.61 1.93 -11.56
CA LYS A 31 -18.11 1.95 -12.94
C LYS A 31 -18.06 0.55 -13.59
N GLY A 32 -18.49 -0.51 -12.87
CA GLY A 32 -18.62 -1.89 -13.35
C GLY A 32 -17.33 -2.71 -13.31
N TYR A 33 -16.36 -2.37 -12.45
CA TYR A 33 -15.15 -3.17 -12.23
C TYR A 33 -15.35 -4.17 -11.09
N ALA A 34 -14.81 -5.38 -11.25
CA ALA A 34 -14.66 -6.33 -10.16
C ALA A 34 -13.52 -5.87 -9.24
N THR A 35 -13.78 -5.82 -7.94
CA THR A 35 -12.79 -5.36 -6.95
C THR A 35 -12.62 -6.37 -5.85
N HIS A 36 -11.39 -6.59 -5.42
CA HIS A 36 -11.01 -7.44 -4.30
C HIS A 36 -10.12 -6.67 -3.32
N SER A 37 -10.14 -7.07 -2.06
CA SER A 37 -9.20 -6.64 -1.03
C SER A 37 -9.11 -7.72 0.05
N PHE A 38 -8.03 -7.72 0.84
CA PHE A 38 -7.85 -8.61 1.97
C PHE A 38 -7.02 -7.92 3.05
N ASN A 39 -7.05 -8.47 4.27
CA ASN A 39 -6.19 -8.00 5.34
C ASN A 39 -4.85 -8.74 5.30
N PHE A 40 -3.76 -7.99 5.34
CA PHE A 40 -2.44 -8.57 5.59
C PHE A 40 -2.37 -9.24 6.96
N SER A 41 -1.48 -10.21 7.12
CA SER A 41 -1.21 -10.90 8.39
C SER A 41 -1.04 -9.90 9.53
N GLY A 42 -1.68 -10.16 10.67
CA GLY A 42 -1.65 -9.31 11.84
C GLY A 42 -2.56 -8.07 11.79
N HIS A 43 -3.22 -7.78 10.66
CA HIS A 43 -4.14 -6.64 10.52
C HIS A 43 -5.60 -7.07 10.64
N GLY A 44 -6.44 -6.18 11.18
CA GLY A 44 -7.86 -6.45 11.41
C GLY A 44 -8.15 -7.22 12.70
N GLN A 45 -9.44 -7.37 13.03
CA GLN A 45 -9.86 -8.14 14.19
C GLN A 45 -9.71 -9.65 13.94
N GLY A 46 -9.31 -10.39 14.97
CA GLY A 46 -9.20 -11.85 14.91
C GLY A 46 -8.05 -12.39 14.06
N ALA A 47 -7.20 -11.54 13.47
CA ALA A 47 -6.05 -12.00 12.71
C ALA A 47 -5.06 -12.77 13.59
N ALA A 48 -4.45 -13.84 13.07
CA ALA A 48 -3.35 -14.51 13.76
C ALA A 48 -2.17 -13.55 13.93
N GLU A 49 -1.44 -13.64 15.03
CA GLU A 49 -0.23 -12.85 15.24
C GLU A 49 0.93 -13.45 14.44
N PRO A 50 1.48 -12.74 13.45
CA PRO A 50 2.78 -13.10 12.93
C PRO A 50 3.83 -12.75 14.00
N THR A 51 4.88 -13.54 14.08
CA THR A 51 5.99 -13.32 15.00
C THR A 51 6.74 -12.02 14.70
N GLU A 52 6.69 -11.55 13.46
CA GLU A 52 7.39 -10.36 12.98
C GLU A 52 6.73 -9.79 11.72
N PHE A 53 6.60 -8.45 11.63
CA PHE A 53 6.17 -7.78 10.40
C PHE A 53 7.37 -7.57 9.49
N ARG A 54 7.22 -7.99 8.23
CA ARG A 54 8.20 -7.82 7.15
C ARG A 54 7.48 -7.70 5.82
N ILE A 55 8.08 -7.02 4.88
CA ILE A 55 7.48 -6.86 3.53
C ILE A 55 7.34 -8.20 2.82
N ASP A 56 8.32 -9.10 2.96
CA ASP A 56 8.25 -10.44 2.37
C ASP A 56 7.10 -11.30 2.96
N LEU A 57 6.74 -11.10 4.24
CA LEU A 57 5.55 -11.74 4.83
C LEU A 57 4.28 -11.26 4.12
N PHE A 58 4.13 -9.95 3.93
CA PHE A 58 2.96 -9.38 3.27
C PHE A 58 2.93 -9.71 1.76
N ALA A 59 4.09 -9.84 1.13
CA ALA A 59 4.18 -10.32 -0.24
C ALA A 59 3.74 -11.80 -0.36
N ARG A 60 4.04 -12.65 0.64
CA ARG A 60 3.49 -14.01 0.70
C ARG A 60 1.97 -14.04 0.91
N ASP A 61 1.43 -13.12 1.72
CA ASP A 61 -0.03 -12.98 1.87
C ASP A 61 -0.68 -12.63 0.52
N LEU A 62 -0.07 -11.69 -0.22
CA LEU A 62 -0.50 -11.31 -1.55
C LEU A 62 -0.45 -12.49 -2.52
N GLU A 63 0.67 -13.21 -2.57
CA GLU A 63 0.84 -14.39 -3.42
C GLU A 63 -0.21 -15.46 -3.11
N LYS A 64 -0.43 -15.73 -1.83
CA LYS A 64 -1.46 -16.66 -1.39
C LYS A 64 -2.85 -16.21 -1.84
N PHE A 65 -3.19 -14.94 -1.66
CA PHE A 65 -4.49 -14.39 -2.09
C PHE A 65 -4.69 -14.49 -3.59
N LEU A 66 -3.68 -14.17 -4.39
CA LEU A 66 -3.71 -14.28 -5.85
C LEU A 66 -4.00 -15.72 -6.30
N LYS A 67 -3.32 -16.70 -5.70
CA LYS A 67 -3.49 -18.14 -6.00
C LYS A 67 -4.84 -18.68 -5.56
N ASP A 68 -5.24 -18.41 -4.31
CA ASP A 68 -6.50 -18.92 -3.76
C ASP A 68 -7.71 -18.42 -4.53
N ASN A 69 -7.67 -17.18 -5.02
CA ASN A 69 -8.74 -16.58 -5.81
C ASN A 69 -8.55 -16.75 -7.33
N GLN A 70 -7.50 -17.44 -7.77
CA GLN A 70 -7.19 -17.68 -9.18
C GLN A 70 -7.22 -16.41 -10.04
N LEU A 71 -6.73 -15.29 -9.48
CA LEU A 71 -6.73 -14.01 -10.16
C LEU A 71 -5.72 -14.02 -11.31
N LYS A 72 -6.24 -13.81 -12.53
CA LYS A 72 -5.43 -13.74 -13.74
C LYS A 72 -5.28 -12.27 -14.16
N ASN A 73 -4.03 -11.85 -14.31
CA ASN A 73 -3.68 -10.49 -14.74
C ASN A 73 -4.41 -9.39 -13.94
N PRO A 74 -4.44 -9.46 -12.59
CA PRO A 74 -5.07 -8.40 -11.81
C PRO A 74 -4.27 -7.11 -11.92
N ILE A 75 -5.00 -6.00 -11.90
CA ILE A 75 -4.43 -4.68 -11.70
C ILE A 75 -4.43 -4.39 -10.20
N VAL A 76 -3.28 -4.04 -9.65
CA VAL A 76 -3.15 -3.80 -8.22
C VAL A 76 -3.10 -2.31 -7.91
N PHE A 77 -3.94 -1.86 -7.00
CA PHE A 77 -3.84 -0.56 -6.35
C PHE A 77 -3.34 -0.75 -4.93
N GLY A 78 -2.17 -0.22 -4.61
CA GLY A 78 -1.59 -0.29 -3.27
C GLY A 78 -1.51 1.08 -2.61
N TYR A 79 -2.13 1.21 -1.44
CA TYR A 79 -2.02 2.41 -0.61
C TYR A 79 -0.83 2.27 0.35
N SER A 80 0.08 3.27 0.36
CA SER A 80 1.23 3.34 1.28
C SER A 80 2.02 2.03 1.29
N MET A 81 2.08 1.30 2.42
CA MET A 81 2.70 -0.03 2.53
C MET A 81 2.18 -1.01 1.47
N GLY A 82 0.88 -0.98 1.15
CA GLY A 82 0.31 -1.86 0.13
C GLY A 82 0.92 -1.67 -1.26
N GLY A 83 1.28 -0.43 -1.62
CA GLY A 83 2.00 -0.16 -2.86
C GLY A 83 3.43 -0.71 -2.85
N TYR A 84 4.10 -0.59 -1.70
CA TYR A 84 5.43 -1.17 -1.51
C TYR A 84 5.40 -2.70 -1.63
N VAL A 85 4.41 -3.34 -1.01
CA VAL A 85 4.21 -4.81 -1.10
C VAL A 85 3.93 -5.25 -2.54
N ALA A 86 3.12 -4.50 -3.30
CA ALA A 86 2.84 -4.83 -4.70
C ALA A 86 4.11 -4.80 -5.57
N LEU A 87 4.94 -3.76 -5.40
CA LEU A 87 6.22 -3.63 -6.10
C LEU A 87 7.20 -4.71 -5.67
N TYR A 88 7.32 -4.97 -4.37
CA TYR A 88 8.17 -6.04 -3.84
C TYR A 88 7.77 -7.41 -4.39
N HIS A 89 6.45 -7.70 -4.41
CA HIS A 89 5.95 -8.95 -4.98
C HIS A 89 6.32 -9.07 -6.46
N LYS A 90 6.07 -8.03 -7.27
CA LYS A 90 6.36 -8.08 -8.70
C LYS A 90 7.85 -8.24 -9.00
N ALA A 91 8.73 -7.63 -8.19
CA ALA A 91 10.17 -7.73 -8.35
C ALA A 91 10.74 -9.10 -7.92
N ASN A 92 10.13 -9.77 -6.94
CA ASN A 92 10.71 -10.96 -6.32
C ASN A 92 9.98 -12.28 -6.63
N TYR A 93 8.85 -12.24 -7.33
CA TYR A 93 8.07 -13.42 -7.72
C TYR A 93 8.02 -13.52 -9.24
N GLU A 94 8.82 -14.40 -9.81
CA GLU A 94 8.99 -14.58 -11.26
C GLU A 94 7.65 -14.82 -11.99
N ASP A 95 6.77 -15.64 -11.40
CA ASP A 95 5.45 -15.99 -11.94
C ASP A 95 4.33 -15.02 -11.46
N SER A 96 4.67 -13.82 -11.01
CA SER A 96 3.66 -12.85 -10.54
C SER A 96 2.66 -12.50 -11.64
N PRO A 97 1.35 -12.79 -11.45
CA PRO A 97 0.33 -12.51 -12.47
C PRO A 97 -0.09 -11.04 -12.55
N ILE A 98 0.52 -10.16 -11.77
CA ILE A 98 0.17 -8.73 -11.74
C ILE A 98 0.49 -8.10 -13.09
N ASP A 99 -0.53 -7.46 -13.69
CA ASP A 99 -0.44 -6.86 -15.02
C ASP A 99 -0.10 -5.36 -14.97
N ARG A 100 -0.49 -4.68 -13.91
CA ARG A 100 -0.24 -3.24 -13.70
C ARG A 100 -0.30 -2.89 -12.22
N ILE A 101 0.48 -1.89 -11.82
CA ILE A 101 0.50 -1.42 -10.43
C ILE A 101 0.21 0.08 -10.38
N PHE A 102 -0.76 0.45 -9.53
CA PHE A 102 -0.95 1.81 -9.06
C PHE A 102 -0.52 1.87 -7.60
N THR A 103 0.29 2.86 -7.24
CA THR A 103 0.60 3.15 -5.84
C THR A 103 0.03 4.50 -5.45
N TYR A 104 -0.43 4.66 -4.21
CA TYR A 104 -0.83 5.95 -3.66
C TYR A 104 -0.08 6.21 -2.35
N GLY A 105 0.68 7.30 -2.29
CA GLY A 105 1.41 7.70 -1.08
C GLY A 105 2.41 6.65 -0.60
N THR A 106 3.05 5.90 -1.51
CA THR A 106 4.02 4.86 -1.13
C THR A 106 5.37 5.49 -0.83
N LYS A 107 5.86 5.26 0.39
CA LYS A 107 7.16 5.73 0.86
C LYS A 107 8.27 4.80 0.41
N PHE A 108 9.34 5.38 -0.13
CA PHE A 108 10.53 4.65 -0.60
C PHE A 108 11.80 5.03 0.16
N ASN A 109 11.84 6.24 0.73
CA ASN A 109 12.98 6.69 1.51
C ASN A 109 12.87 6.16 2.96
N TRP A 110 13.63 5.11 3.24
CA TRP A 110 13.74 4.48 4.56
C TRP A 110 15.09 4.78 5.24
N SER A 111 15.72 5.94 4.95
CA SER A 111 16.91 6.38 5.68
C SER A 111 16.61 6.54 7.17
N GLU A 112 17.66 6.43 8.02
CA GLU A 112 17.56 6.61 9.47
C GLU A 112 16.80 7.89 9.85
N LYS A 113 17.06 8.98 9.16
CA LYS A 113 16.36 10.25 9.35
C LYS A 113 14.87 10.14 9.02
N ALA A 114 14.51 9.42 7.97
CA ALA A 114 13.12 9.23 7.56
C ALA A 114 12.38 8.34 8.55
N VAL A 115 12.97 7.21 8.94
CA VAL A 115 12.42 6.29 9.93
C VAL A 115 12.22 6.98 11.28
N SER A 116 13.21 7.72 11.77
CA SER A 116 13.14 8.46 13.04
C SER A 116 11.97 9.43 13.13
N LYS A 117 11.49 9.97 12.01
CA LYS A 117 10.30 10.83 11.97
C LYS A 117 9.00 10.06 12.20
N GLU A 118 8.93 8.82 11.74
CA GLU A 118 7.71 8.01 11.80
C GLU A 118 7.57 7.26 13.14
N LEU A 119 8.69 6.90 13.78
CA LEU A 119 8.69 6.11 15.01
C LEU A 119 7.82 6.68 16.16
N PRO A 120 7.73 8.00 16.40
CA PRO A 120 6.85 8.54 17.43
C PRO A 120 5.38 8.15 17.23
N MET A 121 4.90 8.09 15.98
CA MET A 121 3.54 7.68 15.64
C MET A 121 3.32 6.16 15.81
N MET A 122 4.38 5.38 15.97
CA MET A 122 4.34 3.95 16.26
C MET A 122 4.41 3.65 17.76
N ASN A 123 4.50 4.66 18.62
CA ASN A 123 4.51 4.51 20.07
C ASN A 123 3.07 4.57 20.63
N PRO A 124 2.53 3.47 21.22
CA PRO A 124 1.17 3.46 21.75
C PRO A 124 0.89 4.52 22.83
N ASP A 125 1.84 4.78 23.72
CA ASP A 125 1.66 5.73 24.80
C ASP A 125 1.66 7.17 24.29
N HIS A 126 2.51 7.46 23.28
CA HIS A 126 2.49 8.74 22.58
C HIS A 126 1.16 8.97 21.85
N LEU A 127 0.61 7.95 21.21
CA LEU A 127 -0.69 8.05 20.54
C LEU A 127 -1.82 8.27 21.53
N LEU A 128 -1.83 7.56 22.65
CA LEU A 128 -2.85 7.75 23.70
C LEU A 128 -2.82 9.18 24.26
N GLU A 129 -1.64 9.76 24.43
CA GLU A 129 -1.49 11.11 24.96
C GLU A 129 -1.83 12.20 23.93
N LYS A 130 -1.29 12.10 22.71
CA LYS A 130 -1.34 13.18 21.71
C LYS A 130 -2.46 13.03 20.68
N PHE A 131 -2.86 11.77 20.38
CA PHE A 131 -3.81 11.44 19.32
C PHE A 131 -4.83 10.38 19.77
N PRO A 132 -5.59 10.63 20.87
CA PRO A 132 -6.47 9.61 21.47
C PRO A 132 -7.54 9.08 20.51
N ASN A 133 -8.08 9.91 19.63
CA ASN A 133 -9.06 9.48 18.64
C ASN A 133 -8.45 8.50 17.60
N PHE A 134 -7.20 8.71 17.24
CA PHE A 134 -6.50 7.77 16.35
C PHE A 134 -6.19 6.46 17.06
N ALA A 135 -5.74 6.50 18.32
CA ALA A 135 -5.55 5.31 19.13
C ALA A 135 -6.84 4.49 19.27
N GLU A 136 -7.99 5.15 19.50
CA GLU A 136 -9.29 4.49 19.57
C GLU A 136 -9.69 3.87 18.22
N SER A 137 -9.46 4.57 17.11
CA SER A 137 -9.68 4.02 15.76
C SER A 137 -8.87 2.75 15.52
N LEU A 138 -7.59 2.73 15.92
CA LEU A 138 -6.75 1.53 15.81
C LEU A 138 -7.28 0.38 16.66
N LYS A 139 -7.75 0.66 17.88
CA LYS A 139 -8.37 -0.33 18.75
C LYS A 139 -9.64 -0.91 18.13
N GLN A 140 -10.48 -0.08 17.52
CA GLN A 140 -11.68 -0.54 16.81
C GLN A 140 -11.33 -1.41 15.61
N LYS A 141 -10.29 -1.07 14.84
CA LYS A 141 -9.85 -1.82 13.67
C LYS A 141 -9.19 -3.16 14.02
N HIS A 142 -8.36 -3.20 15.08
CA HIS A 142 -7.45 -4.30 15.36
C HIS A 142 -7.69 -5.01 16.70
N GLY A 143 -8.68 -4.54 17.48
CA GLY A 143 -8.97 -5.09 18.82
C GLY A 143 -7.83 -4.83 19.80
N ASP A 144 -7.65 -5.73 20.78
CA ASP A 144 -6.65 -5.56 21.83
C ASP A 144 -5.20 -5.58 21.34
N ARG A 145 -4.96 -6.03 20.09
CA ARG A 145 -3.63 -6.13 19.49
C ARG A 145 -3.11 -4.86 18.86
N TRP A 146 -3.90 -3.77 18.83
CA TRP A 146 -3.49 -2.53 18.18
C TRP A 146 -2.13 -1.98 18.67
N LYS A 147 -1.79 -2.19 19.96
CA LYS A 147 -0.47 -1.79 20.49
C LYS A 147 0.67 -2.66 19.96
N GLN A 148 0.42 -3.96 19.79
CA GLN A 148 1.40 -4.87 19.21
C GLN A 148 1.59 -4.57 17.71
N LEU A 149 0.50 -4.29 17.00
CA LEU A 149 0.56 -3.86 15.60
C LEU A 149 1.49 -2.64 15.41
N LEU A 150 1.36 -1.61 16.25
CA LEU A 150 2.25 -0.44 16.20
C LEU A 150 3.71 -0.82 16.40
N ARG A 151 4.02 -1.64 17.41
CA ARG A 151 5.40 -2.09 17.70
C ARG A 151 5.97 -2.92 16.54
N SER A 152 5.19 -3.83 15.98
CA SER A 152 5.60 -4.65 14.84
C SER A 152 5.82 -3.79 13.58
N THR A 153 4.98 -2.77 13.37
CA THR A 153 5.16 -1.81 12.28
C THR A 153 6.43 -0.97 12.47
N ALA A 154 6.71 -0.48 13.69
CA ALA A 154 7.95 0.22 13.99
C ALA A 154 9.19 -0.64 13.66
N HIS A 155 9.17 -1.90 14.06
CA HIS A 155 10.25 -2.84 13.80
C HIS A 155 10.45 -3.09 12.29
N MET A 156 9.35 -3.26 11.55
CA MET A 156 9.39 -3.38 10.09
C MET A 156 10.04 -2.16 9.43
N MET A 157 9.67 -0.94 9.85
CA MET A 157 10.26 0.29 9.30
C MET A 157 11.77 0.35 9.53
N GLN A 158 12.25 -0.08 10.71
CA GLN A 158 13.67 -0.16 11.03
C GLN A 158 14.41 -1.23 10.22
N ASN A 159 13.74 -2.34 9.90
CA ASN A 159 14.31 -3.38 9.05
C ASN A 159 14.39 -2.95 7.58
N LEU A 160 13.42 -2.19 7.08
CA LEU A 160 13.45 -1.62 5.73
C LEU A 160 14.66 -0.70 5.51
N GLU A 161 15.05 0.05 6.55
CA GLU A 161 16.27 0.86 6.51
C GLU A 161 17.53 0.03 6.32
N ARG A 162 17.58 -1.14 6.99
CA ARG A 162 18.84 -1.88 7.17
C ARG A 162 19.04 -3.01 6.16
N LEU A 163 17.98 -3.75 5.79
CA LEU A 163 18.14 -5.06 5.17
C LEU A 163 17.11 -5.42 4.09
N ASP A 164 15.88 -4.92 4.19
CA ASP A 164 14.73 -5.49 3.47
C ASP A 164 14.11 -4.51 2.46
N GLY A 165 14.75 -3.38 2.19
CA GLY A 165 14.25 -2.35 1.27
C GLY A 165 14.40 -2.78 -0.19
N LEU A 166 13.44 -2.36 -1.04
CA LEU A 166 13.56 -2.47 -2.49
C LEU A 166 14.76 -1.65 -2.98
N THR A 167 15.65 -2.30 -3.69
CA THR A 167 16.81 -1.67 -4.32
C THR A 167 16.44 -1.10 -5.70
N ARG A 168 17.35 -0.33 -6.29
CA ARG A 168 17.22 0.12 -7.67
C ARG A 168 17.19 -1.07 -8.64
N GLU A 169 17.98 -2.09 -8.36
CA GLU A 169 18.06 -3.32 -9.16
C GLU A 169 16.70 -4.04 -9.12
N ASP A 170 16.11 -4.22 -7.93
CA ASP A 170 14.77 -4.83 -7.80
C ASP A 170 13.71 -4.04 -8.60
N MET A 171 13.75 -2.71 -8.54
CA MET A 171 12.82 -1.87 -9.29
C MET A 171 13.01 -2.00 -10.82
N SER A 172 14.23 -2.21 -11.30
CA SER A 172 14.52 -2.39 -12.73
C SER A 172 14.02 -3.73 -13.27
N GLU A 173 13.77 -4.73 -12.42
CA GLU A 173 13.18 -6.02 -12.81
C GLU A 173 11.65 -5.95 -13.00
N ILE A 174 11.02 -4.84 -12.62
CA ILE A 174 9.56 -4.67 -12.78
C ILE A 174 9.25 -4.31 -14.23
N ASP A 175 8.67 -5.26 -14.94
CA ASP A 175 8.38 -5.24 -16.37
C ASP A 175 6.97 -4.77 -16.75
N VAL A 176 6.12 -4.45 -15.75
CA VAL A 176 4.75 -3.98 -15.95
C VAL A 176 4.62 -2.48 -15.78
N PRO A 177 3.57 -1.85 -16.36
CA PRO A 177 3.31 -0.42 -16.13
C PRO A 177 3.06 -0.12 -14.66
N VAL A 178 3.74 0.91 -14.12
CA VAL A 178 3.60 1.41 -12.76
C VAL A 178 3.18 2.87 -12.76
N ILE A 179 2.08 3.19 -12.11
CA ILE A 179 1.64 4.56 -11.91
C ILE A 179 1.81 4.93 -10.43
N LEU A 180 2.77 5.80 -10.15
CA LEU A 180 3.06 6.30 -8.81
C LEU A 180 2.21 7.54 -8.56
N ILE A 181 1.25 7.44 -7.64
CA ILE A 181 0.31 8.53 -7.33
C ILE A 181 0.67 9.16 -6.00
N LEU A 182 0.69 10.48 -5.97
CA LEU A 182 0.98 11.28 -4.79
C LEU A 182 -0.09 12.37 -4.60
N GLY A 183 -0.53 12.59 -3.36
CA GLY A 183 -1.34 13.76 -3.00
C GLY A 183 -0.46 15.02 -2.93
N ASP A 184 -0.95 16.16 -3.45
CA ASP A 184 -0.21 17.44 -3.42
C ASP A 184 0.01 18.00 -2.01
N GLN A 185 -0.71 17.47 -1.01
CA GLN A 185 -0.60 17.82 0.41
C GLN A 185 -0.06 16.66 1.27
N ASP A 186 0.54 15.65 0.65
CA ASP A 186 1.21 14.56 1.38
C ASP A 186 2.42 15.13 2.14
N ARG A 187 2.47 14.86 3.47
CA ARG A 187 3.57 15.32 4.34
C ARG A 187 4.51 14.19 4.76
N MET A 188 4.17 12.95 4.41
CA MET A 188 4.96 11.77 4.72
C MET A 188 5.84 11.37 3.54
N VAL A 189 5.31 11.45 2.32
CA VAL A 189 6.00 11.10 1.07
C VAL A 189 6.26 12.35 0.27
N THR A 190 7.49 12.49 -0.26
CA THR A 190 7.87 13.67 -1.05
C THR A 190 7.76 13.41 -2.54
N SER A 191 7.55 14.47 -3.32
CA SER A 191 7.56 14.40 -4.77
C SER A 191 8.93 13.96 -5.29
N GLU A 192 10.02 14.40 -4.65
CA GLU A 192 11.37 14.07 -5.02
C GLU A 192 11.65 12.56 -4.89
N GLU A 193 11.26 11.95 -3.76
CA GLU A 193 11.47 10.50 -3.60
C GLU A 193 10.62 9.70 -4.60
N THR A 194 9.38 10.14 -4.88
CA THR A 194 8.50 9.48 -5.85
C THR A 194 9.07 9.54 -7.27
N HIS A 195 9.58 10.70 -7.71
CA HIS A 195 10.22 10.86 -9.01
C HIS A 195 11.53 10.10 -9.11
N LEU A 196 12.33 10.09 -8.04
CA LEU A 196 13.57 9.30 -8.00
C LEU A 196 13.25 7.80 -8.19
N THR A 197 12.27 7.27 -7.45
CA THR A 197 11.85 5.86 -7.59
C THR A 197 11.29 5.58 -8.99
N SER A 198 10.49 6.50 -9.55
CA SER A 198 10.00 6.38 -10.93
C SER A 198 11.16 6.24 -11.94
N SER A 199 12.28 6.91 -11.71
CA SER A 199 13.44 6.84 -12.60
C SER A 199 14.16 5.48 -12.59
N TRP A 200 13.86 4.60 -11.65
CA TRP A 200 14.40 3.23 -11.55
C TRP A 200 13.53 2.20 -12.26
N LEU A 201 12.29 2.56 -12.58
CA LEU A 201 11.30 1.71 -13.25
C LEU A 201 11.33 1.94 -14.77
N HIS A 202 11.28 0.90 -15.57
CA HIS A 202 11.30 1.01 -17.04
C HIS A 202 10.01 1.60 -17.61
N HIS A 203 8.87 1.28 -17.00
CA HIS A 203 7.53 1.68 -17.48
C HIS A 203 6.75 2.36 -16.37
N SER A 204 7.10 3.60 -16.03
CA SER A 204 6.44 4.32 -14.96
C SER A 204 5.99 5.73 -15.33
N GLN A 205 4.98 6.21 -14.59
CA GLN A 205 4.51 7.58 -14.61
C GLN A 205 4.26 8.05 -13.18
N VAL A 206 4.54 9.33 -12.91
CA VAL A 206 4.15 9.98 -11.66
C VAL A 206 2.91 10.83 -11.90
N LYS A 207 1.92 10.71 -11.05
CA LYS A 207 0.68 11.50 -11.08
C LYS A 207 0.45 12.15 -9.72
N THR A 208 0.03 13.41 -9.74
CA THR A 208 -0.31 14.15 -8.52
C THR A 208 -1.82 14.38 -8.47
N ILE A 209 -2.43 14.10 -7.32
CA ILE A 209 -3.85 14.33 -7.05
C ILE A 209 -3.99 15.62 -6.22
N SER A 210 -4.82 16.54 -6.71
CA SER A 210 -5.03 17.82 -6.07
C SER A 210 -5.82 17.70 -4.78
N HIS A 211 -5.54 18.58 -3.81
CA HIS A 211 -6.22 18.64 -2.51
C HIS A 211 -6.25 17.32 -1.76
N SER A 212 -5.17 16.54 -1.87
CA SER A 212 -5.07 15.18 -1.35
C SER A 212 -3.88 15.03 -0.41
N LYS A 213 -4.11 14.33 0.70
CA LYS A 213 -3.13 14.08 1.76
C LYS A 213 -2.57 12.66 1.65
N HIS A 214 -1.72 12.29 2.62
CA HIS A 214 -1.25 10.91 2.72
C HIS A 214 -2.40 9.96 3.00
N GLU A 215 -3.28 10.33 3.95
CA GLU A 215 -4.40 9.51 4.36
C GLU A 215 -5.44 9.42 3.24
N LEU A 216 -5.70 8.20 2.78
CA LEU A 216 -6.56 7.92 1.63
C LEU A 216 -7.98 8.50 1.82
N GLU A 217 -8.55 8.39 3.04
CA GLU A 217 -9.87 8.92 3.40
C GLU A 217 -9.95 10.45 3.39
N ARG A 218 -8.79 11.13 3.31
CA ARG A 218 -8.67 12.59 3.24
C ARG A 218 -8.21 13.07 1.87
N SER A 219 -8.39 12.22 0.87
CA SER A 219 -7.94 12.44 -0.49
C SER A 219 -9.11 12.48 -1.46
N ASN A 220 -8.89 13.00 -2.65
CA ASN A 220 -9.90 13.07 -3.71
C ASN A 220 -10.08 11.69 -4.37
N LEU A 221 -10.87 10.81 -3.71
CA LEU A 221 -11.10 9.44 -4.16
C LEU A 221 -11.72 9.36 -5.56
N LYS A 222 -12.54 10.36 -5.93
CA LYS A 222 -13.12 10.39 -7.28
C LYS A 222 -12.05 10.60 -8.34
N GLU A 223 -11.13 11.54 -8.15
CA GLU A 223 -10.02 11.80 -9.06
C GLU A 223 -9.08 10.59 -9.14
N ILE A 224 -8.82 9.91 -8.00
CA ILE A 224 -8.06 8.65 -7.98
C ILE A 224 -8.77 7.56 -8.80
N ALA A 225 -10.09 7.39 -8.61
CA ALA A 225 -10.86 6.40 -9.36
C ALA A 225 -10.88 6.69 -10.87
N ASP A 226 -11.04 7.95 -11.26
CA ASP A 226 -11.02 8.37 -12.66
C ASP A 226 -9.61 8.14 -13.26
N LEU A 227 -8.54 8.53 -12.55
CA LEU A 227 -7.15 8.28 -12.96
C LEU A 227 -6.87 6.77 -13.15
N ILE A 228 -7.35 5.91 -12.25
CA ILE A 228 -7.21 4.46 -12.42
C ILE A 228 -7.87 4.06 -13.74
N VAL A 229 -9.14 4.42 -13.97
CA VAL A 229 -9.89 4.02 -15.17
C VAL A 229 -9.23 4.51 -16.45
N ASP A 230 -8.77 5.76 -16.48
CA ASP A 230 -8.13 6.36 -17.66
C ASP A 230 -6.79 5.67 -18.04
N ASN A 231 -6.20 4.93 -17.11
CA ASN A 231 -4.92 4.23 -17.31
C ASN A 231 -5.07 2.69 -17.33
N LEU A 232 -6.25 2.14 -17.57
CA LEU A 232 -6.47 0.69 -17.69
C LEU A 232 -6.24 0.13 -19.10
N HIS A 233 -5.97 0.99 -20.08
CA HIS A 233 -5.85 0.64 -21.51
C HIS A 233 -4.43 0.71 -21.99
#